data_0de2931edbf8154204a442c0134d6b97
#
_entry.id   0de2931edbf8154204a442c0134d6b97
#
_cell.length_a   1.000
_cell.length_b   1.000
_cell.length_c   1.000
_cell.angle_alpha   90.00
_cell.angle_beta   90.00
_cell.angle_gamma   90.00
#
_symmetry.space_group_name_H-M   'P 1'
#
loop_
_entity.id
_entity.type
_entity.pdbx_description
1 polymer ?
#
loop_
_entity_poly.entity_id
_entity_poly.type
_entity_poly.pdbx_seq_one_letter_code
_entity_poly.pdbx_strand_id
1 'polypeptide(L)'
;RYSEKLATPDTSVADLVGDIDPMKVAEGRSLGDPETIHFGLIPRAHRGIVAINELPDLAERIQVAMLNVMEERDIQVRGYTLRLPLDVLVMASANPEDYTNRGRIITPLKDRFGAEIRTHYPLELDDEISVIEQEADLTATVPTFITEILARFTRYARDHPSIDQRSGVSARFSIAAAETVAAA
;
A
#
# COMPACT_ATOMS: atom_id res chain seq x y z
N ARG A 1 2.79 15.15 -8.53
CA ARG A 1 1.55 14.78 -7.80
C ARG A 1 1.78 13.44 -7.10
N TYR A 2 1.36 13.34 -5.86
CA TYR A 2 1.39 12.10 -5.10
C TYR A 2 -0.01 11.87 -4.51
N SER A 3 -0.48 10.65 -4.59
CA SER A 3 -1.74 10.22 -3.99
C SER A 3 -1.56 8.84 -3.40
N GLU A 4 -2.17 8.61 -2.24
CA GLU A 4 -2.07 7.35 -1.51
C GLU A 4 -3.45 6.86 -1.10
N LYS A 5 -3.63 5.55 -1.09
CA LYS A 5 -4.84 4.88 -0.63
C LYS A 5 -4.47 3.58 0.07
N LEU A 6 -4.98 3.40 1.27
CA LEU A 6 -5.05 2.08 1.88
C LEU A 6 -6.21 1.31 1.22
N ALA A 7 -5.90 0.17 0.64
CA ALA A 7 -6.91 -0.73 0.12
C ALA A 7 -7.71 -1.33 1.28
N THR A 8 -9.01 -1.38 1.10
CA THR A 8 -9.95 -2.01 2.02
C THR A 8 -11.00 -2.75 1.20
N PRO A 9 -11.70 -3.74 1.77
CA PRO A 9 -12.82 -4.43 1.08
C PRO A 9 -13.92 -3.46 0.62
N ASP A 10 -14.08 -2.32 1.31
CA ASP A 10 -15.08 -1.29 0.98
C ASP A 10 -14.63 -0.31 -0.10
N THR A 11 -13.36 -0.37 -0.51
CA THR A 11 -12.85 0.48 -1.58
C THR A 11 -13.69 0.26 -2.84
N SER A 12 -14.13 1.33 -3.48
CA SER A 12 -14.96 1.28 -4.68
C SER A 12 -14.17 1.61 -5.95
N VAL A 13 -14.73 1.23 -7.11
CA VAL A 13 -14.19 1.66 -8.41
C VAL A 13 -14.24 3.19 -8.53
N ALA A 14 -15.29 3.82 -7.98
CA ALA A 14 -15.43 5.27 -7.97
C ALA A 14 -14.26 5.98 -7.26
N ASP A 15 -13.76 5.40 -6.17
CA ASP A 15 -12.65 5.98 -5.42
C ASP A 15 -11.35 5.99 -6.24
N LEU A 16 -11.08 4.92 -6.97
CA LEU A 16 -9.83 4.75 -7.71
C LEU A 16 -9.88 5.32 -9.12
N VAL A 17 -10.96 5.04 -9.83
CA VAL A 17 -11.11 5.38 -11.25
C VAL A 17 -11.99 6.61 -11.43
N GLY A 18 -13.16 6.60 -10.79
CA GLY A 18 -14.14 7.67 -10.88
C GLY A 18 -15.56 7.16 -11.11
N ASP A 19 -16.51 8.06 -11.06
CA ASP A 19 -17.93 7.81 -11.36
C ASP A 19 -18.55 9.03 -12.03
N ILE A 20 -19.75 8.85 -12.57
CA ILE A 20 -20.55 9.92 -13.16
C ILE A 20 -21.10 10.80 -12.03
N ASP A 21 -20.92 12.11 -12.16
CA ASP A 21 -21.48 13.10 -11.24
C ASP A 21 -22.99 13.26 -11.49
N PRO A 22 -23.86 12.80 -10.57
CA PRO A 22 -25.29 12.85 -10.76
C PRO A 22 -25.85 14.29 -10.84
N MET A 23 -25.17 15.25 -10.22
CA MET A 23 -25.60 16.65 -10.24
C MET A 23 -25.45 17.24 -11.64
N LYS A 24 -24.34 16.96 -12.32
CA LYS A 24 -24.10 17.45 -13.68
C LYS A 24 -25.03 16.81 -14.70
N VAL A 25 -25.40 15.55 -14.47
CA VAL A 25 -26.43 14.88 -15.29
C VAL A 25 -27.80 15.52 -15.08
N ALA A 26 -28.16 15.85 -13.85
CA ALA A 26 -29.40 16.54 -13.54
C ALA A 26 -29.48 17.96 -14.15
N GLU A 27 -28.34 18.61 -14.39
CA GLU A 27 -28.20 19.87 -15.11
C GLU A 27 -28.39 19.72 -16.63
N GLY A 28 -28.64 18.50 -17.14
CA GLY A 28 -28.89 18.22 -18.54
C GLY A 28 -27.63 17.92 -19.38
N ARG A 29 -26.48 17.67 -18.75
CA ARG A 29 -25.25 17.27 -19.46
C ARG A 29 -25.35 15.83 -19.93
N SER A 30 -24.67 15.53 -21.04
CA SER A 30 -24.59 14.16 -21.58
C SER A 30 -23.72 13.29 -20.68
N LEU A 31 -24.12 12.03 -20.47
CA LEU A 31 -23.35 11.04 -19.74
C LEU A 31 -21.96 10.74 -20.34
N GLY A 32 -21.80 10.97 -21.64
CA GLY A 32 -20.51 10.82 -22.35
C GLY A 32 -19.62 12.05 -22.30
N ASP A 33 -20.05 13.14 -21.65
CA ASP A 33 -19.24 14.33 -21.52
C ASP A 33 -18.18 14.14 -20.43
N PRO A 34 -16.88 14.33 -20.73
CA PRO A 34 -15.80 14.24 -19.73
C PRO A 34 -16.03 15.12 -18.49
N GLU A 35 -16.73 16.24 -18.65
CA GLU A 35 -17.05 17.14 -17.54
C GLU A 35 -18.09 16.56 -16.57
N THR A 36 -18.83 15.51 -16.95
CA THR A 36 -19.77 14.83 -16.06
C THR A 36 -19.11 13.78 -15.20
N ILE A 37 -17.81 13.49 -15.40
CA ILE A 37 -17.09 12.49 -14.64
C ILE A 37 -16.42 13.14 -13.44
N HIS A 38 -16.68 12.57 -12.26
CA HIS A 38 -15.88 12.80 -11.06
C HIS A 38 -14.70 11.85 -11.06
N PHE A 39 -13.51 12.36 -11.34
CA PHE A 39 -12.30 11.53 -11.42
C PHE A 39 -11.89 11.00 -10.06
N GLY A 40 -11.57 9.71 -10.01
CA GLY A 40 -10.99 9.04 -8.85
C GLY A 40 -9.52 9.37 -8.65
N LEU A 41 -8.90 8.64 -7.72
CA LEU A 41 -7.53 8.86 -7.26
C LEU A 41 -6.50 8.76 -8.41
N ILE A 42 -6.61 7.73 -9.26
CA ILE A 42 -5.63 7.44 -10.29
C ILE A 42 -5.59 8.54 -11.37
N PRO A 43 -6.73 8.92 -11.98
CA PRO A 43 -6.72 9.99 -12.98
C PRO A 43 -6.26 11.34 -12.42
N ARG A 44 -6.60 11.67 -11.17
CA ARG A 44 -6.16 12.91 -10.52
C ARG A 44 -4.66 12.98 -10.29
N ALA A 45 -4.01 11.81 -10.20
CA ALA A 45 -2.56 11.71 -10.05
C ALA A 45 -1.80 11.73 -11.39
N HIS A 46 -2.44 12.07 -12.50
CA HIS A 46 -1.79 12.16 -13.81
C HIS A 46 -0.45 12.90 -13.74
N ARG A 47 0.60 12.35 -14.35
CA ARG A 47 2.00 12.76 -14.25
C ARG A 47 2.54 12.78 -12.82
N GLY A 48 2.16 11.75 -12.06
CA GLY A 48 2.56 11.59 -10.67
C GLY A 48 2.60 10.13 -10.25
N ILE A 49 2.53 9.93 -8.94
CA ILE A 49 2.64 8.63 -8.28
C ILE A 49 1.35 8.33 -7.54
N VAL A 50 0.84 7.12 -7.71
CA VAL A 50 -0.23 6.55 -6.90
C VAL A 50 0.33 5.39 -6.10
N ALA A 51 0.24 5.46 -4.77
CA ALA A 51 0.59 4.38 -3.87
C ALA A 51 -0.70 3.70 -3.37
N ILE A 52 -0.78 2.38 -3.51
CA ILE A 52 -1.88 1.56 -3.01
C ILE A 52 -1.32 0.58 -2.01
N ASN A 53 -1.62 0.82 -0.73
CA ASN A 53 -1.20 -0.07 0.34
C ASN A 53 -2.20 -1.21 0.50
N GLU A 54 -1.70 -2.40 0.81
CA GLU A 54 -2.49 -3.64 1.00
C GLU A 54 -3.32 -3.99 -0.25
N LEU A 55 -2.70 -3.97 -1.42
CA LEU A 55 -3.36 -4.25 -2.71
C LEU A 55 -4.24 -5.52 -2.71
N PRO A 56 -3.87 -6.65 -2.06
CA PRO A 56 -4.70 -7.84 -1.98
C PRO A 56 -6.08 -7.65 -1.35
N ASP A 57 -6.26 -6.61 -0.52
CA ASP A 57 -7.55 -6.32 0.12
C ASP A 57 -8.58 -5.72 -0.85
N LEU A 58 -8.16 -5.30 -2.04
CA LEU A 58 -9.09 -4.87 -3.09
C LEU A 58 -9.90 -6.04 -3.63
N ALA A 59 -11.21 -5.87 -3.69
CA ALA A 59 -12.07 -6.81 -4.39
C ALA A 59 -11.61 -7.03 -5.84
N GLU A 60 -11.75 -8.26 -6.35
CA GLU A 60 -11.29 -8.65 -7.69
C GLU A 60 -11.80 -7.71 -8.79
N ARG A 61 -13.07 -7.28 -8.71
CA ARG A 61 -13.67 -6.33 -9.67
C ARG A 61 -12.92 -5.00 -9.75
N ILE A 62 -12.32 -4.56 -8.64
CA ILE A 62 -11.57 -3.30 -8.56
C ILE A 62 -10.18 -3.49 -9.15
N GLN A 63 -9.55 -4.63 -8.87
CA GLN A 63 -8.29 -5.01 -9.48
C GLN A 63 -8.41 -5.09 -11.02
N VAL A 64 -9.54 -5.62 -11.54
CA VAL A 64 -9.83 -5.62 -12.97
C VAL A 64 -9.98 -4.19 -13.54
N ALA A 65 -10.66 -3.30 -12.81
CA ALA A 65 -10.77 -1.90 -13.23
C ALA A 65 -9.39 -1.21 -13.26
N MET A 66 -8.52 -1.48 -12.30
CA MET A 66 -7.14 -1.00 -12.30
C MET A 66 -6.35 -1.54 -13.48
N LEU A 67 -6.52 -2.83 -13.81
CA LEU A 67 -5.85 -3.44 -14.95
C LEU A 67 -6.16 -2.67 -16.24
N ASN A 68 -7.43 -2.34 -16.49
CA ASN A 68 -7.83 -1.55 -17.65
C ASN A 68 -7.13 -0.18 -17.70
N VAL A 69 -7.04 0.50 -16.57
CA VAL A 69 -6.35 1.79 -16.48
C VAL A 69 -4.85 1.65 -16.77
N MET A 70 -4.21 0.60 -16.26
CA MET A 70 -2.77 0.38 -16.44
C MET A 70 -2.42 -0.09 -17.87
N GLU A 71 -3.29 -0.84 -18.51
CA GLU A 71 -3.06 -1.43 -19.83
C GLU A 71 -3.49 -0.50 -20.95
N GLU A 72 -4.75 -0.09 -20.94
CA GLU A 72 -5.37 0.69 -22.02
C GLU A 72 -5.19 2.20 -21.84
N ARG A 73 -4.78 2.63 -20.65
CA ARG A 73 -4.68 4.04 -20.28
C ARG A 73 -5.98 4.80 -20.48
N ASP A 74 -7.07 4.10 -20.36
CA ASP A 74 -8.41 4.65 -20.44
C ASP A 74 -9.23 4.35 -19.18
N ILE A 75 -10.34 5.05 -19.05
CA ILE A 75 -11.24 4.93 -17.91
C ILE A 75 -12.58 4.45 -18.45
N GLN A 76 -13.07 3.36 -17.87
CA GLN A 76 -14.42 2.88 -18.13
C GLN A 76 -15.32 3.21 -16.93
N VAL A 77 -16.27 4.09 -17.13
CA VAL A 77 -17.26 4.47 -16.13
C VAL A 77 -18.66 4.16 -16.65
N ARG A 78 -19.37 3.25 -15.99
CA ARG A 78 -20.74 2.85 -16.34
C ARG A 78 -20.97 2.54 -17.83
N GLY A 79 -19.98 1.89 -18.47
CA GLY A 79 -20.05 1.53 -19.89
C GLY A 79 -19.61 2.61 -20.86
N TYR A 80 -19.26 3.79 -20.37
CA TYR A 80 -18.63 4.82 -21.19
C TYR A 80 -17.11 4.72 -21.07
N THR A 81 -16.44 4.67 -22.21
CA THR A 81 -14.98 4.66 -22.28
C THR A 81 -14.48 6.08 -22.51
N LEU A 82 -13.76 6.61 -21.55
CA LEU A 82 -13.06 7.88 -21.67
C LEU A 82 -11.57 7.62 -21.85
N ARG A 83 -11.06 7.92 -23.02
CA ARG A 83 -9.62 7.83 -23.29
C ARG A 83 -8.91 9.04 -22.72
N LEU A 84 -8.10 8.81 -21.71
CA LEU A 84 -7.24 9.80 -21.11
C LEU A 84 -5.78 9.40 -21.36
N PRO A 85 -4.89 10.32 -21.73
CA PRO A 85 -3.47 10.04 -21.87
C PRO A 85 -2.85 9.89 -20.49
N LEU A 86 -3.27 8.86 -19.74
CA LEU A 86 -2.81 8.62 -18.38
C LEU A 86 -1.32 8.25 -18.37
N ASP A 87 -0.57 9.02 -17.62
CA ASP A 87 0.85 8.81 -17.35
C ASP A 87 1.02 8.84 -15.82
N VAL A 88 0.98 7.65 -15.22
CA VAL A 88 0.98 7.48 -13.76
C VAL A 88 1.89 6.33 -13.40
N LEU A 89 2.77 6.55 -12.43
CA LEU A 89 3.50 5.47 -11.76
C LEU A 89 2.62 4.89 -10.66
N VAL A 90 2.25 3.62 -10.78
CA VAL A 90 1.51 2.90 -9.75
C VAL A 90 2.49 2.09 -8.91
N MET A 91 2.48 2.35 -7.61
CA MET A 91 3.20 1.57 -6.60
C MET A 91 2.17 0.84 -5.74
N ALA A 92 2.46 -0.39 -5.36
CA ALA A 92 1.57 -1.13 -4.48
C ALA A 92 2.38 -1.89 -3.44
N SER A 93 1.84 -1.99 -2.23
CA SER A 93 2.35 -2.90 -1.22
C SER A 93 1.43 -4.11 -1.09
N ALA A 94 2.02 -5.23 -0.71
CA ALA A 94 1.33 -6.47 -0.47
C ALA A 94 2.10 -7.29 0.56
N ASN A 95 1.41 -7.87 1.53
CA ASN A 95 2.00 -8.82 2.43
C ASN A 95 1.69 -10.26 1.94
N PRO A 96 2.68 -11.03 1.49
CA PRO A 96 2.46 -12.39 0.98
C PRO A 96 1.81 -13.33 2.01
N GLU A 97 2.02 -13.09 3.30
CA GLU A 97 1.50 -13.93 4.38
C GLU A 97 -0.01 -13.74 4.57
N ASP A 98 -0.55 -12.60 4.21
CA ASP A 98 -1.97 -12.29 4.31
C ASP A 98 -2.80 -12.81 3.12
N TYR A 99 -2.19 -13.29 2.04
CA TYR A 99 -2.89 -13.79 0.84
C TYR A 99 -3.87 -14.94 1.11
N THR A 100 -3.70 -15.67 2.20
CA THR A 100 -4.57 -16.79 2.55
C THR A 100 -5.86 -16.35 3.23
N ASN A 101 -5.88 -15.18 3.85
CA ASN A 101 -6.97 -14.72 4.71
C ASN A 101 -7.73 -13.50 4.16
N ARG A 102 -7.11 -12.64 3.36
CA ARG A 102 -7.70 -11.36 2.96
C ARG A 102 -7.96 -11.22 1.46
N GLY A 103 -7.32 -12.01 0.64
CA GLY A 103 -7.47 -11.92 -0.81
C GLY A 103 -6.16 -12.20 -1.53
N ARG A 104 -6.21 -12.15 -2.85
CA ARG A 104 -5.04 -12.34 -3.72
C ARG A 104 -5.02 -11.29 -4.82
N ILE A 105 -3.83 -10.96 -5.28
CA ILE A 105 -3.68 -10.18 -6.50
C ILE A 105 -4.00 -11.10 -7.68
N ILE A 106 -4.88 -10.65 -8.57
CA ILE A 106 -5.17 -11.40 -9.81
C ILE A 106 -3.90 -11.44 -10.67
N THR A 107 -3.64 -12.59 -11.28
CA THR A 107 -2.43 -12.81 -12.10
C THR A 107 -2.26 -11.74 -13.19
N PRO A 108 -3.29 -11.35 -13.96
CA PRO A 108 -3.14 -10.32 -14.98
C PRO A 108 -2.67 -8.98 -14.42
N LEU A 109 -3.13 -8.59 -13.23
CA LEU A 109 -2.69 -7.35 -12.60
C LEU A 109 -1.24 -7.46 -12.10
N LYS A 110 -0.88 -8.58 -11.51
CA LYS A 110 0.50 -8.84 -11.06
C LYS A 110 1.49 -8.74 -12.23
N ASP A 111 1.14 -9.30 -13.37
CA ASP A 111 1.98 -9.31 -14.58
C ASP A 111 2.19 -7.91 -15.20
N ARG A 112 1.35 -6.93 -14.81
CA ARG A 112 1.48 -5.53 -15.27
C ARG A 112 2.41 -4.68 -14.43
N PHE A 113 2.77 -5.12 -13.23
CA PHE A 113 3.82 -4.46 -12.46
C PHE A 113 5.19 -4.79 -13.07
N GLY A 114 5.92 -3.76 -13.48
CA GLY A 114 7.22 -3.91 -14.14
C GLY A 114 8.34 -4.35 -13.21
N ALA A 115 8.16 -4.25 -11.90
CA ALA A 115 9.12 -4.65 -10.89
C ALA A 115 8.43 -5.15 -9.62
N GLU A 116 9.01 -6.18 -9.02
CA GLU A 116 8.65 -6.67 -7.69
C GLU A 116 9.86 -6.49 -6.77
N ILE A 117 9.69 -5.73 -5.70
CA ILE A 117 10.72 -5.49 -4.69
C ILE A 117 10.31 -6.26 -3.45
N ARG A 118 11.11 -7.23 -3.06
CA ARG A 118 10.92 -7.98 -1.81
C ARG A 118 11.67 -7.32 -0.69
N THR A 119 10.94 -6.92 0.35
CA THR A 119 11.53 -6.46 1.59
C THR A 119 11.84 -7.65 2.50
N HIS A 120 12.85 -7.51 3.32
CA HIS A 120 13.25 -8.50 4.31
C HIS A 120 13.66 -7.79 5.60
N TYR A 121 13.75 -8.54 6.68
CA TYR A 121 14.33 -8.02 7.92
C TYR A 121 15.82 -7.74 7.76
N PRO A 122 16.39 -6.81 8.54
CA PRO A 122 17.83 -6.57 8.56
C PRO A 122 18.62 -7.86 8.75
N LEU A 123 19.63 -8.07 7.89
CA LEU A 123 20.48 -9.26 7.97
C LEU A 123 21.57 -9.10 9.03
N GLU A 124 22.10 -7.89 9.17
CA GLU A 124 23.13 -7.59 10.14
C GLU A 124 22.53 -6.96 11.41
N LEU A 125 23.23 -7.15 12.54
CA LEU A 125 22.80 -6.61 13.83
C LEU A 125 22.84 -5.08 13.82
N ASP A 126 23.86 -4.51 13.21
CA ASP A 126 24.05 -3.05 13.13
C ASP A 126 22.94 -2.37 12.34
N ASP A 127 22.40 -3.04 11.31
CA ASP A 127 21.25 -2.54 10.56
C ASP A 127 19.97 -2.57 11.42
N GLU A 128 19.77 -3.59 12.26
CA GLU A 128 18.63 -3.65 13.18
C GLU A 128 18.73 -2.54 14.24
N ILE A 129 19.94 -2.27 14.74
CA ILE A 129 20.20 -1.17 15.68
C ILE A 129 19.89 0.17 15.00
N SER A 130 20.38 0.35 13.78
CA SER A 130 20.13 1.57 12.99
C SER A 130 18.64 1.83 12.76
N VAL A 131 17.85 0.79 12.50
CA VAL A 131 16.39 0.91 12.37
C VAL A 131 15.76 1.40 13.68
N ILE A 132 16.19 0.87 14.84
CA ILE A 132 15.68 1.32 16.14
C ILE A 132 16.04 2.79 16.37
N GLU A 133 17.29 3.17 16.14
CA GLU A 133 17.79 4.53 16.36
C GLU A 133 17.12 5.56 15.44
N GLN A 134 16.78 5.16 14.22
CA GLN A 134 16.15 6.03 13.23
C GLN A 134 14.65 6.22 13.47
N GLU A 135 13.95 5.14 13.84
CA GLU A 135 12.48 5.11 13.84
C GLU A 135 11.84 5.28 15.22
N ALA A 136 12.59 5.02 16.32
CA ALA A 136 12.06 5.14 17.68
C ALA A 136 11.96 6.60 18.11
N ASP A 137 10.79 7.00 18.63
CA ASP A 137 10.57 8.30 19.25
C ASP A 137 10.98 8.24 20.75
N LEU A 138 12.26 8.41 21.00
CA LEU A 138 12.85 8.25 22.32
C LEU A 138 12.66 9.51 23.18
N THR A 139 11.93 9.39 24.29
CA THR A 139 11.71 10.45 25.27
C THR A 139 12.92 10.69 26.19
N ALA A 140 13.86 9.74 26.22
CA ALA A 140 15.11 9.81 27.00
C ALA A 140 16.25 9.13 26.22
N THR A 141 17.48 9.42 26.63
CA THR A 141 18.65 8.77 26.04
C THR A 141 18.71 7.30 26.46
N VAL A 142 18.61 6.41 25.48
CA VAL A 142 18.81 4.96 25.67
C VAL A 142 20.28 4.64 25.41
N PRO A 143 21.01 4.05 26.37
CA PRO A 143 22.40 3.65 26.16
C PRO A 143 22.53 2.62 25.03
N THR A 144 23.55 2.71 24.19
CA THR A 144 23.77 1.84 23.03
C THR A 144 23.73 0.35 23.36
N PHE A 145 24.25 -0.06 24.54
CA PHE A 145 24.21 -1.46 24.92
C PHE A 145 22.77 -1.98 25.16
N ILE A 146 21.85 -1.11 25.57
CA ILE A 146 20.41 -1.48 25.70
C ILE A 146 19.80 -1.66 24.30
N THR A 147 20.05 -0.74 23.37
CA THR A 147 19.59 -0.86 21.98
C THR A 147 20.12 -2.15 21.37
N GLU A 148 21.39 -2.50 21.62
CA GLU A 148 21.99 -3.75 21.15
C GLU A 148 21.29 -4.97 21.76
N ILE A 149 20.97 -4.97 23.05
CA ILE A 149 20.24 -6.06 23.71
C ILE A 149 18.86 -6.23 23.08
N LEU A 150 18.13 -5.15 22.83
CA LEU A 150 16.81 -5.18 22.20
C LEU A 150 16.88 -5.73 20.77
N ALA A 151 17.87 -5.31 19.99
CA ALA A 151 18.09 -5.81 18.63
C ALA A 151 18.42 -7.31 18.64
N ARG A 152 19.33 -7.76 19.50
CA ARG A 152 19.68 -9.20 19.64
C ARG A 152 18.48 -10.03 20.10
N PHE A 153 17.71 -9.53 21.05
CA PHE A 153 16.51 -10.21 21.54
C PHE A 153 15.47 -10.35 20.43
N THR A 154 15.23 -9.28 19.65
CA THR A 154 14.29 -9.28 18.54
C THR A 154 14.68 -10.32 17.48
N ARG A 155 15.97 -10.38 17.11
CA ARG A 155 16.49 -11.37 16.16
C ARG A 155 16.34 -12.78 16.69
N TYR A 156 16.72 -13.01 17.96
CA TYR A 156 16.55 -14.32 18.61
C TYR A 156 15.08 -14.75 18.63
N ALA A 157 14.17 -13.83 18.95
CA ALA A 157 12.74 -14.10 18.98
C ALA A 157 12.18 -14.45 17.57
N ARG A 158 12.67 -13.81 16.52
CA ARG A 158 12.28 -14.15 15.13
C ARG A 158 12.61 -15.58 14.77
N ASP A 159 13.78 -16.07 15.19
CA ASP A 159 14.27 -17.41 14.82
C ASP A 159 13.78 -18.50 15.80
N HIS A 160 13.08 -18.11 16.87
CA HIS A 160 12.70 -19.05 17.92
C HIS A 160 11.53 -19.95 17.47
N PRO A 161 11.65 -21.29 17.58
CA PRO A 161 10.65 -22.23 17.06
C PRO A 161 9.28 -22.16 17.75
N SER A 162 9.21 -21.57 18.96
CA SER A 162 7.94 -21.38 19.67
C SER A 162 7.16 -20.14 19.22
N ILE A 163 7.74 -19.33 18.35
CA ILE A 163 7.07 -18.16 17.80
C ILE A 163 6.53 -18.50 16.42
N ASP A 164 5.26 -18.21 16.18
CA ASP A 164 4.66 -18.42 14.88
C ASP A 164 5.37 -17.55 13.83
N GLN A 165 6.08 -18.20 12.92
CA GLN A 165 6.81 -17.53 11.86
C GLN A 165 5.91 -16.76 10.88
N ARG A 166 4.60 -17.07 10.85
CA ARG A 166 3.64 -16.35 10.02
C ARG A 166 3.27 -14.99 10.60
N SER A 167 3.21 -14.91 11.93
CA SER A 167 2.99 -13.62 12.62
C SER A 167 4.25 -12.81 12.74
N GLY A 168 5.40 -13.48 12.82
CA GLY A 168 6.72 -12.92 12.90
C GLY A 168 6.93 -11.90 14.05
N VAL A 169 8.20 -11.57 14.31
CA VAL A 169 8.54 -10.44 15.21
C VAL A 169 9.01 -9.29 14.32
N SER A 170 8.12 -8.34 14.07
CA SER A 170 8.42 -7.21 13.18
C SER A 170 9.40 -6.22 13.80
N ALA A 171 10.00 -5.34 12.98
CA ALA A 171 10.81 -4.23 13.47
C ALA A 171 10.04 -3.29 14.41
N ARG A 172 8.71 -3.25 14.33
CA ARG A 172 7.86 -2.50 15.27
C ARG A 172 8.02 -2.98 16.71
N PHE A 173 8.34 -4.27 16.91
CA PHE A 173 8.58 -4.80 18.24
C PHE A 173 9.86 -4.19 18.88
N SER A 174 10.96 -4.15 18.14
CA SER A 174 12.22 -3.56 18.65
C SER A 174 12.10 -2.06 18.87
N ILE A 175 11.38 -1.34 18.00
CA ILE A 175 11.09 0.09 18.13
C ILE A 175 10.26 0.35 19.40
N ALA A 176 9.11 -0.33 19.55
CA ALA A 176 8.23 -0.17 20.72
C ALA A 176 8.93 -0.57 22.04
N ALA A 177 9.81 -1.57 22.01
CA ALA A 177 10.60 -1.96 23.15
C ALA A 177 11.59 -0.85 23.57
N ALA A 178 12.24 -0.20 22.61
CA ALA A 178 13.14 0.93 22.87
C ALA A 178 12.38 2.14 23.44
N GLU A 179 11.22 2.48 22.87
CA GLU A 179 10.34 3.54 23.38
C GLU A 179 9.85 3.24 24.81
N THR A 180 9.49 1.98 25.09
CA THR A 180 9.07 1.56 26.42
C THR A 180 10.19 1.71 27.44
N VAL A 181 11.41 1.32 27.08
CA VAL A 181 12.60 1.50 27.95
C VAL A 181 12.90 2.98 28.17
N ALA A 182 12.76 3.82 27.13
CA ALA A 182 12.99 5.27 27.27
C ALA A 182 11.95 5.98 28.16
N ALA A 183 10.75 5.39 28.27
CA ALA A 183 9.64 5.93 29.07
C ALA A 183 9.64 5.45 30.52
N ALA A 184 10.44 4.42 30.90
CA ALA A 184 10.51 3.81 32.20
C ALA A 184 11.54 4.50 33.11
#